data_6556b5fd4252f4be7543c376aa66e071
#
_entry.id   6556b5fd4252f4be7543c376aa66e071
#
_cell.length_a   1.000
_cell.length_b   1.000
_cell.length_c   1.000
_cell.angle_alpha   90.00
_cell.angle_beta   90.00
_cell.angle_gamma   90.00
#
_symmetry.space_group_name_H-M   'P 1'
#
loop_
_entity.id
_entity.type
_entity.pdbx_description
1 polymer ?
#
loop_
_entity_poly.entity_id
_entity_poly.type
_entity_poly.pdbx_seq_one_letter_code
_entity_poly.pdbx_strand_id
1 'polypeptide(L)'
;MTYIRHILKAYPVSCFYILMIWILCFATIPSTPLDNVTLIDKWVHIAMYGGTCATIWLEYLRLHNTKPQPVMRIASPADKPLLSWTKLFCLAWLAPILMSGVIEILQEYCTGGRRSGDWLDFAANSIGATIGAVAGIGMVMLKRRHRF
;
A
#
# COMPACT_ATOMS: atom_id res chain seq x y z
N MET A 1 8.54 8.88 -19.62
CA MET A 1 8.66 9.78 -18.44
C MET A 1 7.33 10.32 -17.91
N THR A 2 6.31 10.54 -18.73
CA THR A 2 5.01 11.15 -18.35
C THR A 2 4.20 10.31 -17.35
N TYR A 3 4.19 8.98 -17.50
CA TYR A 3 3.37 8.07 -16.67
C TYR A 3 3.85 8.01 -15.20
N ILE A 4 5.16 7.84 -14.98
CA ILE A 4 5.75 7.79 -13.62
C ILE A 4 5.50 9.12 -12.89
N ARG A 5 5.70 10.24 -13.58
CA ARG A 5 5.43 11.57 -13.01
C ARG A 5 3.95 11.76 -12.63
N HIS A 6 3.05 11.14 -13.39
CA HIS A 6 1.63 11.15 -13.07
C HIS A 6 1.31 10.33 -11.81
N ILE A 7 1.88 9.14 -11.67
CA ILE A 7 1.71 8.29 -10.47
C ILE A 7 2.26 8.98 -9.23
N LEU A 8 3.48 9.52 -9.28
CA LEU A 8 4.10 10.24 -8.17
C LEU A 8 3.27 11.46 -7.71
N LYS A 9 2.61 12.16 -8.64
CA LYS A 9 1.70 13.27 -8.30
C LYS A 9 0.35 12.80 -7.78
N ALA A 10 -0.14 11.65 -8.25
CA ALA A 10 -1.42 11.10 -7.86
C ALA A 10 -1.39 10.39 -6.50
N TYR A 11 -0.26 9.70 -6.20
CA TYR A 11 -0.06 8.85 -5.02
C TYR A 11 1.25 9.18 -4.28
N PRO A 12 1.49 10.43 -3.89
CA PRO A 12 2.78 10.85 -3.33
C PRO A 12 3.11 10.17 -2.01
N VAL A 13 2.12 10.02 -1.11
CA VAL A 13 2.33 9.42 0.21
C VAL A 13 2.53 7.91 0.09
N SER A 14 1.75 7.24 -0.76
CA SER A 14 1.94 5.81 -1.04
C SER A 14 3.32 5.52 -1.63
N CYS A 15 3.78 6.34 -2.58
CA CYS A 15 5.12 6.20 -3.15
C CYS A 15 6.21 6.40 -2.09
N PHE A 16 6.02 7.35 -1.16
CA PHE A 16 6.94 7.55 -0.04
C PHE A 16 6.97 6.33 0.89
N TYR A 17 5.81 5.77 1.27
CA TYR A 17 5.75 4.56 2.10
C TYR A 17 6.43 3.36 1.43
N ILE A 18 6.20 3.14 0.14
CA ILE A 18 6.83 2.06 -0.62
C ILE A 18 8.36 2.24 -0.60
N LEU A 19 8.84 3.46 -0.86
CA LEU A 19 10.28 3.74 -0.82
C LEU A 19 10.86 3.50 0.58
N MET A 20 10.17 3.93 1.63
CA MET A 20 10.55 3.69 3.03
C MET A 20 10.67 2.19 3.34
N ILE A 21 9.70 1.38 2.90
CA ILE A 21 9.73 -0.08 3.06
C ILE A 21 11.01 -0.64 2.43
N TRP A 22 11.30 -0.28 1.17
CA TRP A 22 12.50 -0.75 0.49
C TRP A 22 13.77 -0.36 1.24
N ILE A 23 13.89 0.89 1.70
CA ILE A 23 15.06 1.34 2.46
C ILE A 23 15.19 0.55 3.77
N LEU A 24 14.13 0.44 4.56
CA LEU A 24 14.17 -0.22 5.87
C LEU A 24 14.44 -1.73 5.76
N CYS A 25 13.91 -2.40 4.74
CA CYS A 25 14.14 -3.83 4.53
C CYS A 25 15.60 -4.16 4.20
N PHE A 26 16.34 -3.25 3.58
CA PHE A 26 17.74 -3.47 3.22
C PHE A 26 18.75 -2.71 4.10
N ALA A 27 18.29 -1.78 4.93
CA ALA A 27 19.14 -1.06 5.87
C ALA A 27 19.64 -1.98 6.99
N THR A 28 20.87 -1.75 7.44
CA THR A 28 21.39 -2.35 8.67
C THR A 28 20.88 -1.53 9.85
N ILE A 29 19.93 -2.08 10.60
CA ILE A 29 19.36 -1.42 11.76
C ILE A 29 20.16 -1.89 12.99
N PRO A 30 20.72 -0.98 13.82
CA PRO A 30 21.37 -1.35 15.06
C PRO A 30 20.37 -2.02 16.01
N SER A 31 20.84 -2.96 16.83
CA SER A 31 20.01 -3.58 17.86
C SER A 31 19.48 -2.54 18.85
N THR A 32 18.22 -2.65 19.19
CA THR A 32 17.52 -1.74 20.12
C THR A 32 16.95 -2.52 21.30
N PRO A 33 16.65 -1.87 22.45
CA PRO A 33 15.96 -2.54 23.55
C PRO A 33 14.60 -3.13 23.17
N LEU A 34 14.00 -2.69 22.07
CA LEU A 34 12.73 -3.19 21.55
C LEU A 34 12.84 -4.60 20.96
N ASP A 35 14.05 -5.02 20.57
CA ASP A 35 14.31 -6.36 20.03
C ASP A 35 14.01 -7.46 21.07
N ASN A 36 13.97 -7.11 22.36
CA ASN A 36 13.57 -8.02 23.44
C ASN A 36 12.06 -8.21 23.57
N VAL A 37 11.25 -7.42 22.85
CA VAL A 37 9.79 -7.57 22.86
C VAL A 37 9.38 -8.60 21.82
N THR A 38 8.75 -9.67 22.30
CA THR A 38 8.32 -10.78 21.43
C THR A 38 7.49 -10.29 20.27
N LEU A 39 7.90 -10.65 19.05
CA LEU A 39 7.22 -10.34 17.79
C LEU A 39 7.06 -8.84 17.45
N ILE A 40 7.85 -7.95 18.06
CA ILE A 40 7.77 -6.50 17.77
C ILE A 40 8.00 -6.21 16.29
N ASP A 41 8.95 -6.90 15.68
CA ASP A 41 9.25 -6.82 14.26
C ASP A 41 8.03 -7.16 13.39
N LYS A 42 7.28 -8.21 13.73
CA LYS A 42 6.06 -8.61 13.00
C LYS A 42 4.96 -7.54 13.10
N TRP A 43 4.82 -6.89 14.27
CA TRP A 43 3.90 -5.78 14.43
C TRP A 43 4.29 -4.57 13.56
N VAL A 44 5.58 -4.29 13.45
CA VAL A 44 6.10 -3.25 12.56
C VAL A 44 5.77 -3.58 11.10
N HIS A 45 5.96 -4.82 10.66
CA HIS A 45 5.61 -5.28 9.33
C HIS A 45 4.11 -5.12 9.04
N ILE A 46 3.25 -5.56 9.97
CA ILE A 46 1.78 -5.37 9.86
C ILE A 46 1.43 -3.88 9.72
N ALA A 47 2.01 -3.02 10.54
CA ALA A 47 1.73 -1.59 10.52
C ALA A 47 2.20 -0.92 9.22
N MET A 48 3.40 -1.24 8.74
CA MET A 48 3.96 -0.69 7.51
C MET A 48 3.11 -1.06 6.28
N TYR A 49 2.80 -2.34 6.11
CA TYR A 49 2.02 -2.80 4.95
C TYR A 49 0.55 -2.42 5.06
N GLY A 50 -0.03 -2.45 6.26
CA GLY A 50 -1.39 -1.99 6.51
C GLY A 50 -1.54 -0.49 6.24
N GLY A 51 -0.59 0.31 6.73
CA GLY A 51 -0.53 1.75 6.47
C GLY A 51 -0.39 2.06 4.98
N THR A 52 0.48 1.34 4.27
CA THR A 52 0.67 1.51 2.82
C THR A 52 -0.62 1.24 2.05
N CYS A 53 -1.27 0.11 2.31
CA CYS A 53 -2.53 -0.25 1.63
C CYS A 53 -3.64 0.75 1.95
N ALA A 54 -3.82 1.12 3.23
CA ALA A 54 -4.80 2.12 3.63
C ALA A 54 -4.54 3.49 2.96
N THR A 55 -3.28 3.89 2.85
CA THR A 55 -2.89 5.14 2.20
C THR A 55 -3.21 5.15 0.71
N ILE A 56 -2.97 4.05 -0.02
CA ILE A 56 -3.35 3.93 -1.43
C ILE A 56 -4.86 4.13 -1.59
N TRP A 57 -5.67 3.54 -0.70
CA TRP A 57 -7.12 3.70 -0.72
C TRP A 57 -7.55 5.15 -0.42
N LEU A 58 -6.93 5.81 0.55
CA LEU A 58 -7.22 7.21 0.89
C LEU A 58 -6.86 8.17 -0.26
N GLU A 59 -5.72 8.00 -0.89
CA GLU A 59 -5.30 8.81 -2.04
C GLU A 59 -6.22 8.58 -3.24
N TYR A 60 -6.62 7.33 -3.48
CA TYR A 60 -7.63 7.01 -4.47
C TYR A 60 -8.95 7.74 -4.22
N LEU A 61 -9.46 7.69 -2.98
CA LEU A 61 -10.68 8.39 -2.59
C LEU A 61 -10.55 9.91 -2.76
N ARG A 62 -9.40 10.48 -2.40
CA ARG A 62 -9.11 11.90 -2.60
C ARG A 62 -9.21 12.28 -4.08
N LEU A 63 -8.58 11.53 -4.95
CA LEU A 63 -8.58 11.79 -6.40
C LEU A 63 -9.98 11.72 -7.01
N HIS A 64 -10.83 10.79 -6.54
CA HIS A 64 -12.19 10.63 -7.06
C HIS A 64 -13.18 11.65 -6.48
N ASN A 65 -12.88 12.24 -5.32
CA ASN A 65 -13.75 13.24 -4.71
C ASN A 65 -13.46 14.68 -5.15
N THR A 66 -12.27 14.93 -5.70
CA THR A 66 -11.82 16.28 -6.07
C THR A 66 -12.33 16.69 -7.47
N LYS A 67 -12.93 15.79 -8.22
CA LYS A 67 -13.55 16.14 -9.51
C LYS A 67 -14.98 16.61 -9.27
N PRO A 68 -15.30 17.92 -9.42
CA PRO A 68 -16.68 18.37 -9.43
C PRO A 68 -17.37 17.68 -10.62
N GLN A 69 -18.43 16.94 -10.33
CA GLN A 69 -19.35 16.47 -11.38
C GLN A 69 -20.03 17.73 -11.93
N PRO A 70 -19.83 18.10 -13.18
CA PRO A 70 -20.64 19.18 -13.76
C PRO A 70 -22.09 18.71 -13.75
N VAL A 71 -22.96 19.51 -13.16
CA VAL A 71 -24.40 19.26 -12.90
C VAL A 71 -25.19 18.98 -14.20
N MET A 72 -24.56 19.03 -15.37
CA MET A 72 -25.25 18.88 -16.67
C MET A 72 -24.31 18.28 -17.72
N ARG A 73 -23.84 17.07 -17.50
CA ARG A 73 -23.23 16.27 -18.57
C ARG A 73 -24.02 14.98 -18.72
N ILE A 74 -24.70 14.85 -19.85
CA ILE A 74 -25.14 13.55 -20.38
C ILE A 74 -23.92 12.63 -20.30
N ALA A 75 -24.02 11.53 -19.54
CA ALA A 75 -22.93 10.59 -19.31
C ALA A 75 -22.30 10.18 -20.66
N SER A 76 -21.13 10.71 -20.94
CA SER A 76 -20.36 10.31 -22.11
C SER A 76 -19.71 8.96 -21.83
N PRO A 77 -19.61 8.05 -22.81
CA PRO A 77 -18.85 6.81 -22.68
C PRO A 77 -17.38 7.01 -22.27
N ALA A 78 -16.88 8.25 -22.37
CA ALA A 78 -15.54 8.64 -21.93
C ALA A 78 -15.41 8.86 -20.40
N ASP A 79 -16.51 8.92 -19.63
CA ASP A 79 -16.49 9.06 -18.17
C ASP A 79 -16.24 7.74 -17.44
N LYS A 80 -15.41 6.87 -18.00
CA LYS A 80 -14.93 5.67 -17.29
C LYS A 80 -14.17 6.09 -16.04
N PRO A 81 -14.46 5.47 -14.88
CA PRO A 81 -13.67 5.74 -13.67
C PRO A 81 -12.20 5.51 -13.98
N LEU A 82 -11.34 6.44 -13.58
CA LEU A 82 -9.90 6.47 -13.89
C LEU A 82 -9.19 5.15 -13.51
N LEU A 83 -9.76 4.41 -12.57
CA LEU A 83 -9.30 3.09 -12.16
C LEU A 83 -10.51 2.18 -11.90
N SER A 84 -10.53 1.02 -12.56
CA SER A 84 -11.47 -0.07 -12.25
C SER A 84 -11.25 -0.58 -10.82
N TRP A 85 -12.32 -1.00 -10.14
CA TRP A 85 -12.25 -1.65 -8.82
C TRP A 85 -11.24 -2.80 -8.79
N THR A 86 -11.21 -3.61 -9.83
CA THR A 86 -10.25 -4.71 -9.98
C THR A 86 -8.82 -4.19 -10.02
N LYS A 87 -8.54 -3.13 -10.79
CA LYS A 87 -7.20 -2.52 -10.86
C LYS A 87 -6.79 -1.92 -9.52
N LEU A 88 -7.71 -1.26 -8.82
CA LEU A 88 -7.43 -0.71 -7.51
C LEU A 88 -7.14 -1.80 -6.48
N PHE A 89 -7.93 -2.88 -6.48
CA PHE A 89 -7.69 -4.03 -5.62
C PHE A 89 -6.32 -4.68 -5.89
N CYS A 90 -5.98 -4.89 -7.15
CA CYS A 90 -4.66 -5.39 -7.54
C CYS A 90 -3.53 -4.48 -7.08
N LEU A 91 -3.66 -3.16 -7.20
CA LEU A 91 -2.63 -2.21 -6.80
C LEU A 91 -2.55 -2.00 -5.29
N ALA A 92 -3.69 -1.99 -4.59
CA ALA A 92 -3.77 -1.63 -3.17
C ALA A 92 -3.75 -2.84 -2.23
N TRP A 93 -3.77 -4.05 -2.75
CA TRP A 93 -3.71 -5.27 -1.94
C TRP A 93 -2.72 -6.28 -2.51
N LEU A 94 -2.91 -6.74 -3.76
CA LEU A 94 -2.10 -7.81 -4.34
C LEU A 94 -0.65 -7.37 -4.59
N ALA A 95 -0.43 -6.18 -5.14
CA ALA A 95 0.91 -5.69 -5.45
C ALA A 95 1.81 -5.51 -4.21
N PRO A 96 1.34 -4.95 -3.07
CA PRO A 96 2.10 -4.94 -1.83
C PRO A 96 2.48 -6.33 -1.32
N ILE A 97 1.57 -7.32 -1.41
CA ILE A 97 1.85 -8.70 -1.00
C ILE A 97 2.92 -9.31 -1.90
N LEU A 98 2.80 -9.16 -3.23
CA LEU A 98 3.81 -9.65 -4.16
C LEU A 98 5.17 -8.96 -3.95
N MET A 99 5.16 -7.65 -3.72
CA MET A 99 6.35 -6.88 -3.38
C MET A 99 7.02 -7.42 -2.11
N SER A 100 6.24 -7.75 -1.09
CA SER A 100 6.76 -8.36 0.15
C SER A 100 7.49 -9.68 -0.15
N GLY A 101 6.87 -10.58 -0.89
CA GLY A 101 7.52 -11.85 -1.25
C GLY A 101 8.83 -11.66 -2.03
N VAL A 102 8.87 -10.69 -2.94
CA VAL A 102 10.10 -10.33 -3.66
C VAL A 102 11.16 -9.80 -2.69
N ILE A 103 10.79 -8.97 -1.72
CA ILE A 103 11.72 -8.44 -0.72
C ILE A 103 12.32 -9.56 0.12
N GLU A 104 11.51 -10.51 0.61
CA GLU A 104 12.01 -11.66 1.38
C GLU A 104 13.02 -12.50 0.58
N ILE A 105 12.72 -12.77 -0.70
CA ILE A 105 13.64 -13.49 -1.59
C ILE A 105 14.95 -12.70 -1.76
N LEU A 106 14.86 -11.39 -1.98
CA LEU A 106 16.06 -10.56 -2.15
C LEU A 106 16.86 -10.44 -0.84
N GLN A 107 16.21 -10.42 0.32
CA GLN A 107 16.90 -10.44 1.61
C GLN A 107 17.71 -11.73 1.78
N GLU A 108 17.13 -12.89 1.44
CA GLU A 108 17.81 -14.17 1.53
C GLU A 108 19.04 -14.26 0.61
N TYR A 109 18.87 -13.87 -0.66
CA TYR A 109 19.92 -14.13 -1.67
C TYR A 109 20.85 -12.95 -1.95
N CYS A 110 20.44 -11.71 -1.69
CA CYS A 110 21.17 -10.52 -2.13
C CYS A 110 21.84 -9.72 -1.01
N THR A 111 21.64 -10.09 0.27
CA THR A 111 22.19 -9.31 1.40
C THR A 111 23.54 -9.84 1.91
N GLY A 112 24.04 -10.95 1.37
CA GLY A 112 25.30 -11.58 1.83
C GLY A 112 25.21 -12.05 3.28
N GLY A 113 24.06 -12.56 3.73
CA GLY A 113 23.81 -13.06 5.08
C GLY A 113 23.54 -11.99 6.14
N ARG A 114 23.47 -10.72 5.78
CA ARG A 114 23.12 -9.64 6.72
C ARG A 114 21.64 -9.64 7.12
N ARG A 115 20.77 -10.09 6.26
CA ARG A 115 19.35 -10.31 6.46
C ARG A 115 18.98 -11.67 5.91
N SER A 116 18.16 -12.41 6.61
CA SER A 116 17.54 -13.64 6.15
C SER A 116 16.09 -13.36 5.76
N GLY A 117 15.63 -13.99 4.69
CA GLY A 117 14.22 -13.99 4.35
C GLY A 117 13.42 -14.76 5.41
N ASP A 118 12.32 -14.20 5.88
CA ASP A 118 11.48 -14.83 6.90
C ASP A 118 10.02 -14.96 6.41
N TRP A 119 9.55 -16.20 6.33
CA TRP A 119 8.15 -16.48 6.00
C TRP A 119 7.15 -15.87 6.97
N LEU A 120 7.52 -15.66 8.22
CA LEU A 120 6.68 -14.97 9.19
C LEU A 120 6.56 -13.47 8.88
N ASP A 121 7.62 -12.86 8.34
CA ASP A 121 7.57 -11.47 7.86
C ASP A 121 6.66 -11.34 6.66
N PHE A 122 6.76 -12.27 5.69
CA PHE A 122 5.82 -12.32 4.58
C PHE A 122 4.37 -12.50 5.04
N ALA A 123 4.12 -13.37 6.02
CA ALA A 123 2.78 -13.56 6.58
C ALA A 123 2.29 -12.29 7.29
N ALA A 124 3.11 -11.64 8.11
CA ALA A 124 2.79 -10.40 8.80
C ALA A 124 2.48 -9.28 7.81
N ASN A 125 3.26 -9.14 6.74
CA ASN A 125 3.06 -8.19 5.66
C ASN A 125 1.71 -8.42 4.95
N SER A 126 1.39 -9.69 4.68
CA SER A 126 0.13 -10.08 4.02
C SER A 126 -1.09 -9.80 4.90
N ILE A 127 -0.98 -10.05 6.21
CA ILE A 127 -2.02 -9.69 7.21
C ILE A 127 -2.19 -8.17 7.24
N GLY A 128 -1.10 -7.41 7.33
CA GLY A 128 -1.12 -5.95 7.34
C GLY A 128 -1.79 -5.40 6.08
N ALA A 129 -1.38 -5.86 4.90
CA ALA A 129 -1.96 -5.47 3.63
C ALA A 129 -3.47 -5.75 3.57
N THR A 130 -3.91 -6.90 4.09
CA THR A 130 -5.31 -7.28 4.13
C THR A 130 -6.13 -6.38 5.07
N ILE A 131 -5.61 -6.08 6.27
CA ILE A 131 -6.25 -5.16 7.21
C ILE A 131 -6.37 -3.76 6.57
N GLY A 132 -5.30 -3.25 5.95
CA GLY A 132 -5.30 -1.97 5.26
C GLY A 132 -6.30 -1.91 4.11
N ALA A 133 -6.40 -2.97 3.31
CA ALA A 133 -7.36 -3.07 2.22
C ALA A 133 -8.81 -3.10 2.74
N VAL A 134 -9.10 -3.89 3.76
CA VAL A 134 -10.44 -3.95 4.38
C VAL A 134 -10.84 -2.60 4.95
N ALA A 135 -9.93 -1.92 5.66
CA ALA A 135 -10.17 -0.56 6.16
C ALA A 135 -10.44 0.42 5.02
N GLY A 136 -9.66 0.35 3.94
CA GLY A 136 -9.84 1.17 2.75
C GLY A 136 -11.19 0.95 2.07
N ILE A 137 -11.60 -0.30 1.87
CA ILE A 137 -12.92 -0.65 1.32
C ILE A 137 -14.04 -0.10 2.21
N GLY A 138 -13.91 -0.28 3.52
CA GLY A 138 -14.86 0.24 4.50
C GLY A 138 -15.04 1.77 4.38
N MET A 139 -13.94 2.50 4.27
CA MET A 139 -13.96 3.96 4.07
C MET A 139 -14.67 4.37 2.78
N VAL A 140 -14.44 3.62 1.68
CA VAL A 140 -15.13 3.86 0.41
C VAL A 140 -16.64 3.64 0.55
N MET A 141 -17.03 2.55 1.21
CA MET A 141 -18.45 2.22 1.41
C MET A 141 -19.17 3.24 2.29
N LEU A 142 -18.56 3.65 3.42
CA LEU A 142 -19.10 4.69 4.31
C LEU A 142 -19.29 6.01 3.57
N LYS A 143 -18.31 6.43 2.79
CA LYS A 143 -18.39 7.68 2.06
C LYS A 143 -19.43 7.67 0.93
N ARG A 144 -19.72 6.52 0.34
CA ARG A 144 -20.83 6.37 -0.59
C ARG A 144 -22.18 6.51 0.10
N ARG A 145 -22.34 5.95 1.30
CA ARG A 145 -23.58 5.99 2.07
C ARG A 145 -23.98 7.41 2.52
N HIS A 146 -23.01 8.27 2.77
CA HIS A 146 -23.26 9.68 3.17
C HIS A 146 -23.54 10.64 1.99
N ARG A 147 -23.56 10.13 0.76
CA ARG A 147 -23.88 10.95 -0.44
C ARG A 147 -25.30 10.76 -0.95
N PHE A 148 -26.07 9.91 -0.29
CA PHE A 148 -27.52 9.73 -0.49
C PHE A 148 -28.27 10.22 0.74
#